data_f86575a1889e9268491485821ec673c8
#
_entry.id   f86575a1889e9268491485821ec673c8
#
_cell.length_a   1.000
_cell.length_b   1.000
_cell.length_c   1.000
_cell.angle_alpha   90.00
_cell.angle_beta   90.00
_cell.angle_gamma   90.00
#
_symmetry.space_group_name_H-M   'P 1'
#
loop_
_entity.id
_entity.type
_entity.pdbx_description
1 polymer ?
#
loop_
_entity_poly.entity_id
_entity_poly.type
_entity_poly.pdbx_seq_one_letter_code
_entity_poly.pdbx_strand_id
1 'polypeptide(L)'
;MSLTVSKVDKSYGKLKALDEISLCFEPGNIYGLFGRNGAGKSTLCNLMTGRILPDHGLVHLDGSGLVNDSRIIRRVALVNETWPYPSRRHIRQAFVMAEGFYGGFDWHLAESILKSFALRLTDTFASLSMGQRQVVKDTIGLCLPVEYLILDEPTTGMDAAARERIYAFVLESYQRRGPTMIIATHIINEVSRLISRATIIDQGRVLRSFSVDDLSALGTTVTGRPRDVEGYLAQGDPQQLSRQRIGDLLRVSFEGPVPDEQPKGLIVAPMDLQTYFVQITEGATQ
;
A
#
# COMPACT_ATOMS: atom_id res chain seq x y z
N MET A 1 16.35 -1.41 13.39
CA MET A 1 15.46 -2.57 13.18
C MET A 1 14.72 -2.37 11.88
N SER A 2 14.64 -3.38 10.99
CA SER A 2 13.96 -3.23 9.70
C SER A 2 13.45 -4.57 9.17
N LEU A 3 12.36 -4.53 8.40
CA LEU A 3 11.92 -5.66 7.59
C LEU A 3 12.54 -5.51 6.19
N THR A 4 13.39 -6.45 5.82
CA THR A 4 14.20 -6.38 4.61
C THR A 4 13.92 -7.55 3.69
N VAL A 5 13.71 -7.25 2.42
CA VAL A 5 13.59 -8.21 1.30
C VAL A 5 14.85 -8.03 0.45
N SER A 6 15.63 -9.10 0.24
CA SER A 6 16.94 -9.04 -0.42
C SER A 6 16.98 -9.98 -1.62
N LYS A 7 16.98 -9.42 -2.83
CA LYS A 7 17.07 -10.13 -4.13
C LYS A 7 16.14 -11.33 -4.21
N VAL A 8 14.86 -11.10 -3.87
CA VAL A 8 13.87 -12.18 -3.78
C VAL A 8 13.27 -12.45 -5.14
N ASP A 9 13.32 -13.73 -5.53
CA ASP A 9 12.60 -14.30 -6.66
C ASP A 9 11.46 -15.19 -6.18
N LYS A 10 10.35 -15.17 -6.92
CA LYS A 10 9.23 -16.10 -6.73
C LYS A 10 8.54 -16.42 -8.03
N SER A 11 8.38 -17.73 -8.29
CA SER A 11 7.69 -18.22 -9.49
C SER A 11 6.56 -19.19 -9.13
N TYR A 12 5.53 -19.19 -9.93
CA TYR A 12 4.43 -20.17 -9.90
C TYR A 12 4.36 -20.84 -11.27
N GLY A 13 4.95 -22.00 -11.38
CA GLY A 13 5.11 -22.67 -12.67
C GLY A 13 5.94 -21.82 -13.63
N LYS A 14 5.34 -21.39 -14.74
CA LYS A 14 6.02 -20.52 -15.73
C LYS A 14 5.93 -19.03 -15.44
N LEU A 15 5.08 -18.62 -14.48
CA LEU A 15 4.88 -17.22 -14.12
C LEU A 15 5.91 -16.79 -13.10
N LYS A 16 6.82 -15.87 -13.44
CA LYS A 16 7.69 -15.19 -12.49
C LYS A 16 6.91 -14.07 -11.83
N ALA A 17 6.44 -14.29 -10.60
CA ALA A 17 5.62 -13.36 -9.86
C ALA A 17 6.43 -12.25 -9.20
N LEU A 18 7.69 -12.54 -8.81
CA LEU A 18 8.66 -11.55 -8.31
C LEU A 18 10.01 -11.83 -8.94
N ASP A 19 10.73 -10.77 -9.31
CA ASP A 19 11.99 -10.79 -10.03
C ASP A 19 12.99 -9.85 -9.37
N GLU A 20 13.95 -10.43 -8.62
CA GLU A 20 15.03 -9.75 -7.90
C GLU A 20 14.58 -8.58 -6.98
N ILE A 21 13.43 -8.74 -6.32
CA ILE A 21 12.90 -7.71 -5.43
C ILE A 21 13.85 -7.45 -4.27
N SER A 22 14.24 -6.18 -4.10
CA SER A 22 15.00 -5.70 -2.94
C SER A 22 14.32 -4.46 -2.36
N LEU A 23 13.90 -4.54 -1.08
CA LEU A 23 13.19 -3.50 -0.35
C LEU A 23 13.59 -3.50 1.11
N CYS A 24 13.55 -2.32 1.73
CA CYS A 24 13.75 -2.14 3.16
C CYS A 24 12.61 -1.30 3.74
N PHE A 25 11.92 -1.83 4.74
CA PHE A 25 10.87 -1.14 5.47
C PHE A 25 11.39 -0.75 6.84
N GLU A 26 11.69 0.52 7.01
CA GLU A 26 12.17 1.10 8.26
C GLU A 26 11.02 1.26 9.25
N PRO A 27 11.26 1.08 10.56
CA PRO A 27 10.21 1.16 11.57
C PRO A 27 9.56 2.53 11.66
N GLY A 28 8.31 2.55 12.13
CA GLY A 28 7.58 3.78 12.42
C GLY A 28 7.13 4.56 11.19
N ASN A 29 6.97 3.92 10.05
CA ASN A 29 6.46 4.53 8.82
C ASN A 29 5.18 3.85 8.34
N ILE A 30 4.37 4.58 7.60
CA ILE A 30 3.27 4.01 6.80
C ILE A 30 3.72 4.00 5.34
N TYR A 31 3.85 2.79 4.77
CA TYR A 31 4.24 2.56 3.39
C TYR A 31 3.01 2.28 2.52
N GLY A 32 2.95 2.90 1.35
CA GLY A 32 2.10 2.46 0.25
C GLY A 32 2.86 1.51 -0.67
N LEU A 33 2.34 0.31 -0.88
CA LEU A 33 2.83 -0.65 -1.86
C LEU A 33 1.86 -0.69 -3.04
N PHE A 34 2.21 -0.01 -4.12
CA PHE A 34 1.35 0.20 -5.27
C PHE A 34 1.74 -0.68 -6.45
N GLY A 35 0.75 -1.08 -7.21
CA GLY A 35 0.95 -1.87 -8.43
C GLY A 35 -0.38 -2.30 -9.01
N ARG A 36 -0.40 -2.56 -10.31
CA ARG A 36 -1.59 -3.09 -11.01
C ARG A 36 -1.95 -4.48 -10.48
N ASN A 37 -3.14 -4.96 -10.84
CA ASN A 37 -3.52 -6.35 -10.55
C ASN A 37 -2.54 -7.30 -11.24
N GLY A 38 -2.02 -8.27 -10.48
CA GLY A 38 -1.00 -9.19 -10.98
C GLY A 38 0.45 -8.68 -10.89
N ALA A 39 0.71 -7.46 -10.40
CA ALA A 39 2.06 -6.91 -10.26
C ALA A 39 2.96 -7.62 -9.24
N GLY A 40 2.42 -8.55 -8.43
CA GLY A 40 3.17 -9.29 -7.41
C GLY A 40 2.96 -8.83 -5.97
N LYS A 41 2.10 -7.81 -5.69
CA LYS A 41 1.86 -7.26 -4.35
C LYS A 41 1.55 -8.33 -3.30
N SER A 42 0.50 -9.13 -3.52
CA SER A 42 0.08 -10.17 -2.56
C SER A 42 1.11 -11.27 -2.39
N THR A 43 1.88 -11.60 -3.44
CA THR A 43 3.01 -12.53 -3.34
C THR A 43 4.09 -11.96 -2.42
N LEU A 44 4.45 -10.69 -2.61
CA LEU A 44 5.42 -9.99 -1.75
C LEU A 44 4.93 -9.92 -0.29
N CYS A 45 3.66 -9.58 -0.06
CA CYS A 45 3.05 -9.54 1.28
C CYS A 45 3.13 -10.92 1.99
N ASN A 46 2.85 -12.00 1.27
CA ASN A 46 2.96 -13.36 1.81
C ASN A 46 4.41 -13.76 2.12
N LEU A 47 5.39 -13.36 1.30
CA LEU A 47 6.81 -13.57 1.58
C LEU A 47 7.28 -12.79 2.81
N MET A 48 6.88 -11.52 2.94
CA MET A 48 7.22 -10.67 4.08
C MET A 48 6.66 -11.16 5.41
N THR A 49 5.75 -12.11 5.40
CA THR A 49 5.18 -12.73 6.61
C THR A 49 5.56 -14.21 6.77
N GLY A 50 6.42 -14.73 5.90
CA GLY A 50 6.85 -16.12 5.93
C GLY A 50 5.74 -17.13 5.61
N ARG A 51 4.59 -16.70 5.08
CA ARG A 51 3.50 -17.60 4.66
C ARG A 51 3.87 -18.44 3.44
N ILE A 52 4.75 -17.92 2.60
CA ILE A 52 5.40 -18.63 1.50
C ILE A 52 6.90 -18.36 1.54
N LEU A 53 7.68 -19.26 0.94
CA LEU A 53 9.13 -19.13 0.84
C LEU A 53 9.52 -18.55 -0.52
N PRO A 54 10.58 -17.73 -0.59
CA PRO A 54 11.15 -17.31 -1.85
C PRO A 54 11.85 -18.51 -2.53
N ASP A 55 11.95 -18.46 -3.86
CA ASP A 55 12.75 -19.44 -4.63
C ASP A 55 14.23 -19.08 -4.56
N HIS A 56 14.55 -17.77 -4.56
CA HIS A 56 15.88 -17.21 -4.30
C HIS A 56 15.75 -15.95 -3.44
N GLY A 57 16.88 -15.55 -2.85
CA GLY A 57 16.94 -14.40 -1.96
C GLY A 57 16.45 -14.70 -0.55
N LEU A 58 16.28 -13.66 0.27
CA LEU A 58 15.99 -13.80 1.70
C LEU A 58 15.06 -12.68 2.18
N VAL A 59 14.22 -13.00 3.17
CA VAL A 59 13.43 -12.00 3.93
C VAL A 59 13.85 -12.07 5.39
N HIS A 60 14.22 -10.93 5.95
CA HIS A 60 14.71 -10.80 7.31
C HIS A 60 13.93 -9.76 8.09
N LEU A 61 13.76 -10.01 9.37
CA LEU A 61 13.38 -9.00 10.35
C LEU A 61 14.55 -8.83 11.32
N ASP A 62 15.12 -7.62 11.37
CA ASP A 62 16.29 -7.31 12.21
C ASP A 62 17.51 -8.24 11.99
N GLY A 63 17.75 -8.59 10.75
CA GLY A 63 18.84 -9.51 10.37
C GLY A 63 18.55 -10.99 10.65
N SER A 64 17.42 -11.33 11.24
CA SER A 64 16.99 -12.71 11.47
C SER A 64 15.98 -13.14 10.42
N GLY A 65 16.15 -14.36 9.87
CA GLY A 65 15.21 -14.91 8.88
C GLY A 65 13.81 -15.10 9.47
N LEU A 66 12.77 -14.79 8.70
CA LEU A 66 11.38 -14.97 9.13
C LEU A 66 10.97 -16.44 9.28
N VAL A 67 11.72 -17.34 8.66
CA VAL A 67 11.40 -18.75 8.59
C VAL A 67 11.97 -19.49 9.80
N ASN A 68 11.13 -20.30 10.47
CA ASN A 68 11.48 -21.18 11.59
C ASN A 68 11.63 -20.54 12.99
N ASP A 69 11.34 -19.24 13.17
CA ASP A 69 11.26 -18.68 14.52
C ASP A 69 9.86 -18.11 14.78
N SER A 70 9.07 -18.79 15.60
CA SER A 70 7.72 -18.38 15.96
C SER A 70 7.67 -17.01 16.69
N ARG A 71 8.78 -16.61 17.32
CA ARG A 71 8.88 -15.29 17.99
C ARG A 71 8.94 -14.16 16.97
N ILE A 72 9.65 -14.41 15.85
CA ILE A 72 9.79 -13.43 14.77
C ILE A 72 8.48 -13.32 13.97
N ILE A 73 7.85 -14.46 13.66
CA ILE A 73 6.57 -14.49 12.94
C ILE A 73 5.47 -13.69 13.67
N ARG A 74 5.45 -13.71 15.01
CA ARG A 74 4.47 -12.94 15.81
C ARG A 74 4.68 -11.44 15.79
N ARG A 75 5.81 -10.95 15.31
CA ARG A 75 6.12 -9.52 15.18
C ARG A 75 5.56 -8.91 13.89
N VAL A 76 5.13 -9.76 12.94
CA VAL A 76 4.60 -9.34 11.64
C VAL A 76 3.22 -9.95 11.43
N ALA A 77 2.24 -9.14 11.02
CA ALA A 77 0.91 -9.63 10.67
C ALA A 77 0.54 -9.22 9.24
N LEU A 78 -0.21 -10.09 8.56
CA LEU A 78 -0.80 -9.82 7.26
C LEU A 78 -2.31 -10.00 7.32
N VAL A 79 -3.04 -8.96 6.97
CA VAL A 79 -4.47 -9.00 6.68
C VAL A 79 -4.63 -9.04 5.17
N ASN A 80 -5.32 -10.06 4.68
CA ASN A 80 -5.64 -10.21 3.26
C ASN A 80 -7.00 -10.89 3.06
N GLU A 81 -7.41 -11.03 1.81
CA GLU A 81 -8.69 -11.66 1.47
C GLU A 81 -8.79 -13.12 1.95
N THR A 82 -7.70 -13.86 1.88
CA THR A 82 -7.67 -15.33 2.09
C THR A 82 -7.61 -15.76 3.55
N TRP A 83 -7.80 -14.88 4.52
CA TRP A 83 -7.76 -15.26 5.92
C TRP A 83 -8.88 -16.25 6.27
N PRO A 84 -8.57 -17.50 6.66
CA PRO A 84 -9.54 -18.56 6.81
C PRO A 84 -10.23 -18.47 8.17
N TYR A 85 -11.41 -17.86 8.23
CA TYR A 85 -12.28 -17.98 9.39
C TYR A 85 -13.38 -18.98 9.13
N PRO A 86 -13.62 -19.91 10.08
CA PRO A 86 -14.78 -20.79 10.00
C PRO A 86 -16.06 -19.95 9.98
N SER A 87 -16.87 -20.11 8.93
CA SER A 87 -18.06 -19.29 8.66
C SER A 87 -19.08 -19.24 9.80
N ARG A 88 -19.16 -20.30 10.60
CA ARG A 88 -20.09 -20.42 11.75
C ARG A 88 -19.54 -19.86 13.06
N ARG A 89 -18.32 -19.36 13.11
CA ARG A 89 -17.72 -18.77 14.31
C ARG A 89 -18.17 -17.32 14.48
N HIS A 90 -18.32 -16.90 15.74
CA HIS A 90 -18.57 -15.50 16.10
C HIS A 90 -17.31 -14.65 15.96
N ILE A 91 -17.48 -13.36 15.69
CA ILE A 91 -16.39 -12.38 15.61
C ILE A 91 -15.51 -12.45 16.88
N ARG A 92 -16.12 -12.53 18.07
CA ARG A 92 -15.40 -12.63 19.35
C ARG A 92 -14.42 -13.80 19.38
N GLN A 93 -14.77 -14.95 18.81
CA GLN A 93 -13.90 -16.11 18.82
C GLN A 93 -12.67 -15.90 17.93
N ALA A 94 -12.84 -15.17 16.80
CA ALA A 94 -11.72 -14.81 15.94
C ALA A 94 -10.72 -13.87 16.66
N PHE A 95 -11.25 -12.89 17.41
CA PHE A 95 -10.41 -11.96 18.19
C PHE A 95 -9.66 -12.67 19.31
N VAL A 96 -10.32 -13.55 20.06
CA VAL A 96 -9.68 -14.37 21.11
C VAL A 96 -8.57 -15.28 20.51
N MET A 97 -8.80 -15.85 19.33
CA MET A 97 -7.76 -16.65 18.65
C MET A 97 -6.56 -15.80 18.25
N ALA A 98 -6.81 -14.60 17.72
CA ALA A 98 -5.75 -13.66 17.35
C ALA A 98 -4.96 -13.21 18.58
N GLU A 99 -5.63 -12.83 19.68
CA GLU A 99 -5.02 -12.51 20.97
C GLU A 99 -4.12 -13.64 21.48
N GLY A 100 -4.63 -14.88 21.47
CA GLY A 100 -3.87 -16.05 21.93
C GLY A 100 -2.63 -16.33 21.10
N PHE A 101 -2.67 -16.07 19.79
CA PHE A 101 -1.53 -16.26 18.90
C PHE A 101 -0.48 -15.15 19.03
N TYR A 102 -0.91 -13.88 19.05
CA TYR A 102 -0.01 -12.73 19.06
C TYR A 102 0.37 -12.24 20.46
N GLY A 103 -0.28 -12.74 21.52
CA GLY A 103 0.03 -12.42 22.90
C GLY A 103 -0.56 -11.11 23.41
N GLY A 104 -1.57 -10.55 22.72
CA GLY A 104 -2.30 -9.36 23.13
C GLY A 104 -3.27 -8.89 22.06
N PHE A 105 -4.21 -8.00 22.46
CA PHE A 105 -5.23 -7.46 21.55
C PHE A 105 -5.84 -6.19 22.13
N ASP A 106 -5.96 -5.14 21.32
CA ASP A 106 -6.62 -3.89 21.71
C ASP A 106 -8.15 -4.03 21.60
N TRP A 107 -8.78 -4.58 22.63
CA TRP A 107 -10.23 -4.77 22.70
C TRP A 107 -11.01 -3.46 22.63
N HIS A 108 -10.46 -2.36 23.19
CA HIS A 108 -11.13 -1.06 23.16
C HIS A 108 -11.21 -0.51 21.72
N LEU A 109 -10.11 -0.58 20.98
CA LEU A 109 -10.10 -0.20 19.57
C LEU A 109 -11.02 -1.10 18.76
N ALA A 110 -11.01 -2.42 19.01
CA ALA A 110 -11.86 -3.37 18.31
C ALA A 110 -13.35 -3.08 18.49
N GLU A 111 -13.79 -2.80 19.72
CA GLU A 111 -15.18 -2.43 20.01
C GLU A 111 -15.58 -1.11 19.35
N SER A 112 -14.67 -0.12 19.32
CA SER A 112 -14.87 1.16 18.62
C SER A 112 -15.10 0.94 17.11
N ILE A 113 -14.24 0.13 16.47
CA ILE A 113 -14.37 -0.20 15.05
C ILE A 113 -15.71 -0.92 14.79
N LEU A 114 -15.99 -1.99 15.53
CA LEU A 114 -17.23 -2.76 15.34
C LEU A 114 -18.47 -1.88 15.48
N LYS A 115 -18.50 -1.01 16.49
CA LYS A 115 -19.60 -0.06 16.71
C LYS A 115 -19.79 0.89 15.53
N SER A 116 -18.69 1.40 14.96
CA SER A 116 -18.71 2.30 13.79
C SER A 116 -19.31 1.66 12.55
N PHE A 117 -19.22 0.33 12.43
CA PHE A 117 -19.75 -0.45 11.31
C PHE A 117 -21.03 -1.23 11.65
N ALA A 118 -21.66 -0.91 12.79
CA ALA A 118 -22.88 -1.59 13.27
C ALA A 118 -22.73 -3.13 13.37
N LEU A 119 -21.53 -3.60 13.74
CA LEU A 119 -21.20 -5.00 13.96
C LEU A 119 -21.17 -5.33 15.45
N ARG A 120 -21.47 -6.59 15.80
CA ARG A 120 -21.44 -7.09 17.18
C ARG A 120 -20.50 -8.28 17.30
N LEU A 121 -19.86 -8.43 18.43
CA LEU A 121 -19.00 -9.57 18.74
C LEU A 121 -19.71 -10.93 18.62
N THR A 122 -21.04 -10.94 18.72
CA THR A 122 -21.91 -12.11 18.56
C THR A 122 -22.30 -12.44 17.13
N ASP A 123 -22.02 -11.55 16.17
CA ASP A 123 -22.31 -11.81 14.76
C ASP A 123 -21.39 -12.92 14.24
N THR A 124 -21.87 -13.71 13.28
CA THR A 124 -21.09 -14.80 12.66
C THR A 124 -20.55 -14.37 11.31
N PHE A 125 -19.40 -14.89 10.90
CA PHE A 125 -18.85 -14.60 9.57
C PHE A 125 -19.80 -14.95 8.42
N ALA A 126 -20.66 -15.97 8.61
CA ALA A 126 -21.64 -16.35 7.60
C ALA A 126 -22.71 -15.27 7.34
N SER A 127 -23.08 -14.50 8.38
CA SER A 127 -24.09 -13.44 8.28
C SER A 127 -23.58 -12.13 7.71
N LEU A 128 -22.26 -11.97 7.56
CA LEU A 128 -21.64 -10.72 7.14
C LEU A 128 -21.58 -10.60 5.61
N SER A 129 -21.78 -9.37 5.11
CA SER A 129 -21.44 -9.02 3.73
C SER A 129 -19.92 -9.11 3.50
N MET A 130 -19.48 -9.05 2.24
CA MET A 130 -18.06 -9.06 1.89
C MET A 130 -17.30 -7.91 2.56
N GLY A 131 -17.82 -6.68 2.47
CA GLY A 131 -17.20 -5.51 3.10
C GLY A 131 -17.17 -5.63 4.62
N GLN A 132 -18.24 -6.13 5.27
CA GLN A 132 -18.27 -6.36 6.71
C GLN A 132 -17.25 -7.42 7.16
N ARG A 133 -17.05 -8.48 6.37
CA ARG A 133 -15.99 -9.48 6.64
C ARG A 133 -14.61 -8.83 6.56
N GLN A 134 -14.41 -7.93 5.59
CA GLN A 134 -13.14 -7.21 5.48
C GLN A 134 -12.93 -6.30 6.68
N VAL A 135 -13.95 -5.56 7.13
CA VAL A 135 -13.87 -4.75 8.37
C VAL A 135 -13.42 -5.60 9.56
N VAL A 136 -13.98 -6.81 9.74
CA VAL A 136 -13.58 -7.70 10.85
C VAL A 136 -12.11 -8.13 10.73
N LYS A 137 -11.64 -8.44 9.53
CA LYS A 137 -10.23 -8.81 9.29
C LYS A 137 -9.29 -7.63 9.58
N ASP A 138 -9.65 -6.44 9.09
CA ASP A 138 -8.86 -5.22 9.35
C ASP A 138 -8.85 -4.89 10.84
N THR A 139 -9.99 -5.04 11.54
CA THR A 139 -10.06 -4.88 12.99
C THR A 139 -9.06 -5.78 13.69
N ILE A 140 -8.96 -7.05 13.28
CA ILE A 140 -7.97 -7.96 13.87
C ILE A 140 -6.57 -7.39 13.68
N GLY A 141 -6.16 -7.10 12.45
CA GLY A 141 -4.82 -6.56 12.18
C GLY A 141 -4.52 -5.30 12.97
N LEU A 142 -5.46 -4.34 12.94
CA LEU A 142 -5.33 -3.04 13.62
C LEU A 142 -5.26 -3.15 15.14
N CYS A 143 -5.70 -4.24 15.75
CA CYS A 143 -5.70 -4.44 17.20
C CYS A 143 -4.55 -5.33 17.70
N LEU A 144 -3.74 -5.91 16.80
CA LEU A 144 -2.61 -6.77 17.18
C LEU A 144 -1.39 -5.97 17.69
N PRO A 145 -0.65 -6.48 18.69
CA PRO A 145 0.57 -5.85 19.20
C PRO A 145 1.80 -6.19 18.33
N VAL A 146 1.69 -5.98 17.01
CA VAL A 146 2.75 -6.29 16.06
C VAL A 146 3.61 -5.08 15.74
N GLU A 147 4.85 -5.31 15.35
CA GLU A 147 5.78 -4.26 14.90
C GLU A 147 5.55 -3.88 13.44
N TYR A 148 5.17 -4.87 12.62
CA TYR A 148 4.86 -4.69 11.21
C TYR A 148 3.46 -5.22 10.91
N LEU A 149 2.59 -4.34 10.42
CA LEU A 149 1.25 -4.69 9.97
C LEU A 149 1.16 -4.49 8.45
N ILE A 150 0.87 -5.56 7.74
CA ILE A 150 0.66 -5.55 6.29
C ILE A 150 -0.84 -5.68 6.03
N LEU A 151 -1.39 -4.72 5.29
CA LEU A 151 -2.79 -4.69 4.87
C LEU A 151 -2.82 -4.85 3.35
N ASP A 152 -3.28 -6.00 2.87
CA ASP A 152 -3.39 -6.29 1.43
C ASP A 152 -4.83 -6.08 0.97
N GLU A 153 -5.05 -5.01 0.19
CA GLU A 153 -6.34 -4.52 -0.30
C GLU A 153 -7.40 -4.36 0.82
N PRO A 154 -7.11 -3.56 1.88
CA PRO A 154 -7.94 -3.51 3.11
C PRO A 154 -9.36 -2.99 2.89
N THR A 155 -9.64 -2.30 1.79
CA THR A 155 -10.96 -1.68 1.53
C THR A 155 -11.80 -2.44 0.50
N THR A 156 -11.41 -3.68 0.20
CA THR A 156 -12.13 -4.52 -0.77
C THR A 156 -13.59 -4.74 -0.35
N GLY A 157 -14.52 -4.47 -1.27
CA GLY A 157 -15.95 -4.65 -1.05
C GLY A 157 -16.62 -3.60 -0.18
N MET A 158 -15.94 -2.49 0.13
CA MET A 158 -16.47 -1.37 0.89
C MET A 158 -16.92 -0.23 -0.02
N ASP A 159 -17.96 0.51 0.41
CA ASP A 159 -18.31 1.80 -0.18
C ASP A 159 -17.34 2.92 0.25
N ALA A 160 -17.42 4.08 -0.39
CA ALA A 160 -16.49 5.18 -0.14
C ALA A 160 -16.49 5.64 1.33
N ALA A 161 -17.66 5.71 1.98
CA ALA A 161 -17.77 6.13 3.37
C ALA A 161 -17.16 5.09 4.35
N ALA A 162 -17.32 3.80 4.04
CA ALA A 162 -16.71 2.72 4.82
C ALA A 162 -15.18 2.73 4.69
N ARG A 163 -14.64 2.98 3.49
CA ARG A 163 -13.21 3.08 3.23
C ARG A 163 -12.58 4.22 4.03
N GLU A 164 -13.18 5.40 4.00
CA GLU A 164 -12.70 6.56 4.76
C GLU A 164 -12.65 6.27 6.26
N ARG A 165 -13.68 5.59 6.81
CA ARG A 165 -13.69 5.17 8.22
C ARG A 165 -12.60 4.17 8.56
N ILE A 166 -12.35 3.16 7.70
CA ILE A 166 -11.26 2.20 7.92
C ILE A 166 -9.91 2.90 7.94
N TYR A 167 -9.65 3.82 7.02
CA TYR A 167 -8.39 4.56 7.01
C TYR A 167 -8.23 5.49 8.21
N ALA A 168 -9.32 6.03 8.76
CA ALA A 168 -9.26 6.76 10.03
C ALA A 168 -8.82 5.83 11.18
N PHE A 169 -9.31 4.58 11.24
CA PHE A 169 -8.87 3.59 12.23
C PHE A 169 -7.44 3.09 11.99
N VAL A 170 -6.99 3.00 10.74
CA VAL A 170 -5.57 2.74 10.42
C VAL A 170 -4.70 3.80 11.05
N LEU A 171 -5.03 5.08 10.86
CA LEU A 171 -4.29 6.19 11.46
C LEU A 171 -4.37 6.18 12.98
N GLU A 172 -5.54 5.91 13.58
CA GLU A 172 -5.70 5.79 15.04
C GLU A 172 -4.83 4.67 15.61
N SER A 173 -4.83 3.48 14.99
CA SER A 173 -3.98 2.37 15.40
C SER A 173 -2.49 2.72 15.30
N TYR A 174 -2.09 3.41 14.23
CA TYR A 174 -0.73 3.90 14.06
C TYR A 174 -0.33 4.90 15.16
N GLN A 175 -1.17 5.89 15.43
CA GLN A 175 -0.90 6.91 16.46
C GLN A 175 -0.81 6.34 17.87
N ARG A 176 -1.59 5.31 18.18
CA ARG A 176 -1.61 4.67 19.51
C ARG A 176 -0.37 3.83 19.80
N ARG A 177 0.17 3.12 18.81
CA ARG A 177 1.18 2.07 19.04
C ARG A 177 2.41 2.19 18.16
N GLY A 178 2.34 2.96 17.08
CA GLY A 178 3.43 3.20 16.14
C GLY A 178 3.94 1.97 15.37
N PRO A 179 3.09 0.97 14.97
CA PRO A 179 3.59 -0.12 14.16
C PRO A 179 4.02 0.42 12.79
N THR A 180 4.97 -0.22 12.16
CA THR A 180 5.22 0.02 10.73
C THR A 180 4.09 -0.59 9.95
N MET A 181 3.42 0.20 9.12
CA MET A 181 2.31 -0.29 8.30
C MET A 181 2.70 -0.33 6.84
N ILE A 182 2.29 -1.38 6.13
CA ILE A 182 2.45 -1.53 4.68
C ILE A 182 1.07 -1.76 4.09
N ILE A 183 0.56 -0.78 3.35
CA ILE A 183 -0.76 -0.84 2.71
C ILE A 183 -0.55 -1.16 1.23
N ALA A 184 -0.82 -2.40 0.85
CA ALA A 184 -0.78 -2.85 -0.53
C ALA A 184 -2.15 -2.60 -1.17
N THR A 185 -2.22 -1.74 -2.19
CA THR A 185 -3.47 -1.42 -2.87
C THR A 185 -3.23 -0.91 -4.29
N HIS A 186 -4.27 -0.94 -5.09
CA HIS A 186 -4.33 -0.28 -6.40
C HIS A 186 -5.09 1.06 -6.35
N ILE A 187 -5.70 1.43 -5.19
CA ILE A 187 -6.46 2.67 -5.01
C ILE A 187 -5.60 3.70 -4.28
N ILE A 188 -4.74 4.38 -5.03
CA ILE A 188 -3.68 5.25 -4.50
C ILE A 188 -4.23 6.47 -3.79
N ASN A 189 -5.25 7.13 -4.38
CA ASN A 189 -5.79 8.40 -3.86
C ASN A 189 -6.33 8.29 -2.43
N GLU A 190 -6.79 7.11 -2.03
CA GLU A 190 -7.35 6.89 -0.69
C GLU A 190 -6.27 6.84 0.38
N VAL A 191 -5.09 6.32 0.05
CA VAL A 191 -4.00 6.11 1.01
C VAL A 191 -2.90 7.18 0.93
N SER A 192 -2.89 7.98 -0.14
CA SER A 192 -1.83 8.98 -0.38
C SER A 192 -1.63 9.98 0.77
N ARG A 193 -2.68 10.26 1.55
CA ARG A 193 -2.63 11.16 2.71
C ARG A 193 -2.14 10.50 4.01
N LEU A 194 -2.02 9.18 4.02
CA LEU A 194 -1.65 8.41 5.21
C LEU A 194 -0.20 7.97 5.18
N ILE A 195 0.35 7.80 3.99
CA ILE A 195 1.66 7.22 3.79
C ILE A 195 2.78 8.27 3.84
N SER A 196 3.91 7.87 4.38
CA SER A 196 5.15 8.65 4.33
C SER A 196 6.08 8.20 3.19
N ARG A 197 5.95 6.95 2.75
CA ARG A 197 6.78 6.34 1.70
C ARG A 197 5.93 5.55 0.71
N ALA A 198 6.31 5.61 -0.55
CA ALA A 198 5.64 4.89 -1.64
C ALA A 198 6.63 3.94 -2.32
N THR A 199 6.17 2.72 -2.60
CA THR A 199 6.87 1.75 -3.44
C THR A 199 5.94 1.32 -4.55
N ILE A 200 6.41 1.43 -5.79
CA ILE A 200 5.65 1.05 -6.98
C ILE A 200 6.28 -0.21 -7.55
N ILE A 201 5.45 -1.24 -7.73
CA ILE A 201 5.87 -2.48 -8.36
C ILE A 201 5.03 -2.74 -9.62
N ASP A 202 5.67 -3.28 -10.63
CA ASP A 202 5.01 -3.78 -11.84
C ASP A 202 5.74 -5.00 -12.37
N GLN A 203 4.99 -5.96 -12.90
CA GLN A 203 5.51 -7.22 -13.47
C GLN A 203 6.55 -7.91 -12.57
N GLY A 204 6.33 -7.90 -11.26
CA GLY A 204 7.21 -8.51 -10.28
C GLY A 204 8.49 -7.74 -9.97
N ARG A 205 8.68 -6.51 -10.46
CA ARG A 205 9.86 -5.68 -10.23
C ARG A 205 9.51 -4.38 -9.50
N VAL A 206 10.46 -3.86 -8.72
CA VAL A 206 10.34 -2.51 -8.14
C VAL A 206 10.67 -1.50 -9.22
N LEU A 207 9.69 -0.69 -9.59
CA LEU A 207 9.92 0.43 -10.52
C LEU A 207 10.51 1.63 -9.81
N ARG A 208 9.94 2.00 -8.64
CA ARG A 208 10.38 3.15 -7.83
C ARG A 208 10.06 2.91 -6.35
N SER A 209 10.91 3.46 -5.47
CA SER A 209 10.65 3.60 -4.04
C SER A 209 11.16 4.97 -3.57
N PHE A 210 10.32 5.76 -2.90
CA PHE A 210 10.61 7.15 -2.57
C PHE A 210 9.81 7.63 -1.35
N SER A 211 10.24 8.75 -0.73
CA SER A 211 9.43 9.48 0.24
C SER A 211 8.33 10.26 -0.49
N VAL A 212 7.12 10.28 0.10
CA VAL A 212 6.02 11.07 -0.50
C VAL A 212 6.34 12.56 -0.52
N ASP A 213 7.16 13.05 0.41
CA ASP A 213 7.62 14.44 0.44
C ASP A 213 8.48 14.78 -0.80
N ASP A 214 9.19 13.79 -1.37
CA ASP A 214 10.01 13.97 -2.56
C ASP A 214 9.20 14.00 -3.86
N LEU A 215 7.90 13.71 -3.81
CA LEU A 215 7.05 13.59 -5.01
C LEU A 215 7.06 14.86 -5.87
N SER A 216 7.12 16.03 -5.23
CA SER A 216 7.20 17.33 -5.91
C SER A 216 8.48 17.52 -6.72
N ALA A 217 9.55 16.77 -6.39
CA ALA A 217 10.81 16.76 -7.12
C ALA A 217 10.86 15.69 -8.23
N LEU A 218 9.98 14.68 -8.14
CA LEU A 218 9.97 13.55 -9.07
C LEU A 218 9.18 13.83 -10.34
N GLY A 219 8.15 14.66 -10.27
CA GLY A 219 7.31 14.89 -11.43
C GLY A 219 6.54 16.20 -11.39
N THR A 220 6.48 16.83 -12.56
CA THR A 220 5.79 18.11 -12.80
C THR A 220 4.73 17.95 -13.87
N THR A 221 3.61 18.64 -13.68
CA THR A 221 2.54 18.76 -14.66
C THR A 221 2.39 20.23 -15.09
N VAL A 222 2.45 20.47 -16.39
CA VAL A 222 2.22 21.79 -17.00
C VAL A 222 0.93 21.75 -17.79
N THR A 223 0.07 22.75 -17.56
CA THR A 223 -1.22 22.89 -18.26
C THR A 223 -1.36 24.32 -18.78
N GLY A 224 -1.74 24.47 -20.05
CA GLY A 224 -1.94 25.77 -20.68
C GLY A 224 -2.35 25.64 -22.14
N ARG A 225 -2.34 26.76 -22.89
CA ARG A 225 -2.55 26.71 -24.33
C ARG A 225 -1.42 25.92 -24.99
N PRO A 226 -1.70 25.13 -26.06
CA PRO A 226 -0.69 24.27 -26.68
C PRO A 226 0.61 25.03 -27.02
N ARG A 227 0.50 26.24 -27.63
CA ARG A 227 1.64 27.06 -28.00
C ARG A 227 2.52 27.44 -26.79
N ASP A 228 1.91 27.78 -25.67
CA ASP A 228 2.63 28.23 -24.47
C ASP A 228 3.32 27.05 -23.79
N VAL A 229 2.64 25.88 -23.72
CA VAL A 229 3.22 24.64 -23.20
C VAL A 229 4.40 24.15 -24.05
N GLU A 230 4.25 24.15 -25.38
CA GLU A 230 5.34 23.78 -26.31
C GLU A 230 6.54 24.71 -26.16
N GLY A 231 6.30 26.02 -26.07
CA GLY A 231 7.35 26.99 -25.87
C GLY A 231 8.09 26.82 -24.54
N TYR A 232 7.38 26.38 -23.48
CA TYR A 232 7.99 26.07 -22.20
C TYR A 232 8.84 24.79 -22.27
N LEU A 233 8.31 23.73 -22.85
CA LEU A 233 9.02 22.44 -22.96
C LEU A 233 10.27 22.53 -23.83
N ALA A 234 10.25 23.38 -24.87
CA ALA A 234 11.40 23.59 -25.77
C ALA A 234 12.63 24.22 -25.08
N GLN A 235 12.45 24.85 -23.90
CA GLN A 235 13.55 25.47 -23.15
C GLN A 235 14.39 24.46 -22.36
N GLY A 236 13.82 23.29 -21.98
CA GLY A 236 14.48 22.34 -21.10
C GLY A 236 14.53 20.91 -21.63
N ASP A 237 13.81 20.59 -22.71
CA ASP A 237 13.67 19.24 -23.27
C ASP A 237 13.45 18.14 -22.20
N PRO A 238 12.48 18.30 -21.27
CA PRO A 238 12.29 17.34 -20.20
C PRO A 238 11.75 16.01 -20.74
N GLN A 239 12.15 14.91 -20.10
CA GLN A 239 11.61 13.60 -20.42
C GLN A 239 10.11 13.57 -20.17
N GLN A 240 9.31 13.63 -21.25
CA GLN A 240 7.86 13.64 -21.16
C GLN A 240 7.34 12.25 -20.79
N LEU A 241 6.51 12.18 -19.74
CA LEU A 241 5.83 10.96 -19.30
C LEU A 241 4.46 10.82 -19.97
N SER A 242 3.75 11.94 -20.13
CA SER A 242 2.45 11.93 -20.84
C SER A 242 2.11 13.26 -21.45
N ARG A 243 1.18 13.19 -22.42
CA ARG A 243 0.64 14.34 -23.14
C ARG A 243 -0.85 14.14 -23.39
N GLN A 244 -1.67 15.04 -22.86
CA GLN A 244 -3.12 14.95 -22.94
C GLN A 244 -3.73 16.30 -23.36
N ARG A 245 -4.65 16.28 -24.31
CA ARG A 245 -5.45 17.45 -24.67
C ARG A 245 -6.76 17.48 -23.89
N ILE A 246 -7.04 18.57 -23.21
CA ILE A 246 -8.25 18.79 -22.40
C ILE A 246 -8.96 20.01 -22.96
N GLY A 247 -9.92 19.82 -23.86
CA GLY A 247 -10.53 20.91 -24.63
C GLY A 247 -9.50 21.69 -25.44
N ASP A 248 -9.38 23.00 -25.18
CA ASP A 248 -8.41 23.88 -25.83
C ASP A 248 -7.06 23.93 -25.10
N LEU A 249 -6.90 23.20 -24.00
CA LEU A 249 -5.67 23.16 -23.22
C LEU A 249 -4.87 21.89 -23.54
N LEU A 250 -3.56 22.03 -23.41
CA LEU A 250 -2.62 20.92 -23.41
C LEU A 250 -2.10 20.74 -21.98
N ARG A 251 -2.15 19.50 -21.49
CA ARG A 251 -1.50 19.06 -20.25
C ARG A 251 -0.35 18.14 -20.61
N VAL A 252 0.84 18.44 -20.10
CA VAL A 252 2.02 17.58 -20.25
C VAL A 252 2.60 17.31 -18.88
N SER A 253 2.89 16.03 -18.62
CA SER A 253 3.58 15.60 -17.41
C SER A 253 4.97 15.10 -17.78
N PHE A 254 5.96 15.44 -16.96
CA PHE A 254 7.37 15.07 -17.21
C PHE A 254 8.11 14.84 -15.88
N GLU A 255 9.22 14.12 -15.93
CA GLU A 255 10.11 13.95 -14.77
C GLU A 255 10.87 15.25 -14.50
N GLY A 256 10.98 15.58 -13.22
CA GLY A 256 11.73 16.74 -12.75
C GLY A 256 10.93 17.63 -11.81
N PRO A 257 11.64 18.52 -11.09
CA PRO A 257 11.05 19.39 -10.09
C PRO A 257 10.16 20.47 -10.70
N VAL A 258 9.22 20.95 -9.90
CA VAL A 258 8.47 22.18 -10.22
C VAL A 258 9.45 23.35 -10.23
N PRO A 259 9.45 24.19 -11.28
CA PRO A 259 10.34 25.35 -11.33
C PRO A 259 9.94 26.40 -10.28
N ASP A 260 10.92 27.11 -9.73
CA ASP A 260 10.73 28.17 -8.72
C ASP A 260 9.87 29.32 -9.26
N GLU A 261 10.04 29.68 -10.53
CA GLU A 261 9.23 30.70 -11.19
C GLU A 261 8.15 30.08 -12.08
N GLN A 262 6.92 30.49 -11.84
CA GLN A 262 5.80 30.05 -12.70
C GLN A 262 5.78 30.84 -14.02
N PRO A 263 5.84 30.15 -15.16
CA PRO A 263 5.74 30.80 -16.47
C PRO A 263 4.37 31.46 -16.65
N LYS A 264 4.34 32.68 -17.21
CA LYS A 264 3.08 33.39 -17.47
C LYS A 264 2.17 32.61 -18.40
N GLY A 265 0.90 32.47 -18.00
CA GLY A 265 -0.12 31.78 -18.80
C GLY A 265 -0.12 30.27 -18.70
N LEU A 266 0.76 29.67 -17.89
CA LEU A 266 0.81 28.25 -17.59
C LEU A 266 0.44 27.97 -16.14
N ILE A 267 -0.22 26.84 -15.91
CA ILE A 267 -0.41 26.26 -14.57
C ILE A 267 0.62 25.15 -14.44
N VAL A 268 1.59 25.35 -13.54
CA VAL A 268 2.61 24.37 -13.23
C VAL A 268 2.39 23.90 -11.80
N ALA A 269 2.29 22.59 -11.62
CA ALA A 269 2.04 21.97 -10.33
C ALA A 269 2.84 20.67 -10.18
N PRO A 270 3.15 20.25 -8.95
CA PRO A 270 3.68 18.91 -8.73
C PRO A 270 2.68 17.87 -9.23
N MET A 271 3.19 16.77 -9.74
CA MET A 271 2.37 15.62 -10.11
C MET A 271 1.83 14.94 -8.84
N ASP A 272 0.54 14.60 -8.81
CA ASP A 272 0.00 13.80 -7.73
C ASP A 272 0.45 12.32 -7.86
N LEU A 273 0.40 11.58 -6.74
CA LEU A 273 0.89 10.21 -6.68
C LEU A 273 0.15 9.26 -7.63
N GLN A 274 -1.16 9.45 -7.82
CA GLN A 274 -1.96 8.66 -8.76
C GLN A 274 -1.51 8.88 -10.20
N THR A 275 -1.34 10.14 -10.58
CA THR A 275 -0.87 10.52 -11.92
C THR A 275 0.54 9.98 -12.15
N TYR A 276 1.45 10.15 -11.18
CA TYR A 276 2.81 9.62 -11.27
C TYR A 276 2.83 8.10 -11.45
N PHE A 277 2.04 7.37 -10.66
CA PHE A 277 1.91 5.92 -10.78
C PHE A 277 1.46 5.47 -12.18
N VAL A 278 0.39 6.09 -12.70
CA VAL A 278 -0.14 5.75 -14.03
C VAL A 278 0.95 5.93 -15.09
N GLN A 279 1.65 7.08 -15.04
CA GLN A 279 2.65 7.41 -16.03
C GLN A 279 3.83 6.43 -16.07
N ILE A 280 4.40 6.08 -14.90
CA ILE A 280 5.54 5.16 -14.89
C ILE A 280 5.16 3.71 -15.16
N THR A 281 3.92 3.29 -14.87
CA THR A 281 3.44 1.93 -15.19
C THR A 281 3.02 1.78 -16.64
N GLU A 282 2.57 2.84 -17.32
CA GLU A 282 2.28 2.83 -18.75
C GLU A 282 3.56 2.91 -19.60
N GLY A 283 4.53 3.73 -19.19
CA GLY A 283 5.83 3.85 -19.85
C GLY A 283 6.69 2.59 -19.79
N ALA A 284 6.52 1.75 -18.76
CA ALA A 284 7.23 0.49 -18.63
C ALA A 284 6.68 -0.63 -19.55
N THR A 285 5.55 -0.40 -20.23
CA THR A 285 4.90 -1.39 -21.10
C THR A 285 5.23 -1.18 -22.61
N GLN A 286 5.98 -0.12 -22.95
CA GLN A 286 6.50 0.14 -24.29
C GLN A 286 7.98 -0.26 -24.38
#